data_b715d7a60ec494551f95c6224fe1e44d
#
_entry.id   b715d7a60ec494551f95c6224fe1e44d
#
_cell.length_a   1.000
_cell.length_b   1.000
_cell.length_c   1.000
_cell.angle_alpha   90.00
_cell.angle_beta   90.00
_cell.angle_gamma   90.00
#
_symmetry.space_group_name_H-M   'P 1'
#
loop_
_entity.id
_entity.type
_entity.pdbx_description
1 polymer ?
#
loop_
_entity_poly.entity_id
_entity_poly.type
_entity_poly.pdbx_seq_one_letter_code
_entity_poly.pdbx_strand_id
1 'polypeptide(L)'
;DNFGGLDIIINNAGYTWDNVVQKMTDEQWNAIIDVHLTAPFKILRAASEFIRVASRKEAEAGQEVFRKVVNISSIAGTGGNAGQANYSAGKAGIIGLTKALSKEWGRYKVNVNAVAFGMIKTRLTEAPASGDASIDVEGRKIKVGVNPELLEMMERTIPLGRGGTPEEAAGSVYLLCIPESNYVSGQTLICGGGISI
;
A
#
# COMPACT_ATOMS: atom_id res chain seq x y z
N ASP A 1 14.00 -20.74 -0.39
CA ASP A 1 14.57 -22.06 -0.04
C ASP A 1 14.89 -22.21 1.45
N ASN A 2 15.04 -21.10 2.21
CA ASN A 2 15.39 -21.18 3.64
C ASN A 2 14.19 -21.49 4.55
N PHE A 3 12.97 -21.14 4.15
CA PHE A 3 11.76 -21.27 4.97
C PHE A 3 10.73 -22.25 4.39
N GLY A 4 10.99 -22.83 3.23
CA GLY A 4 10.14 -23.84 2.59
C GLY A 4 8.81 -23.34 2.02
N GLY A 5 8.44 -22.07 2.22
CA GLY A 5 7.16 -21.52 1.77
C GLY A 5 7.12 -20.00 1.63
N LEU A 6 6.04 -19.50 1.03
CA LEU A 6 5.72 -18.08 0.92
C LEU A 6 4.21 -17.91 1.20
N ASP A 7 3.88 -17.46 2.39
CA ASP A 7 2.50 -17.44 2.87
C ASP A 7 1.91 -16.03 2.95
N ILE A 8 2.75 -15.01 3.17
CA ILE A 8 2.30 -13.62 3.29
C ILE A 8 3.17 -12.73 2.40
N ILE A 9 2.53 -11.90 1.56
CA ILE A 9 3.18 -10.87 0.75
C ILE A 9 2.59 -9.53 1.11
N ILE A 10 3.43 -8.57 1.53
CA ILE A 10 3.02 -7.20 1.80
C ILE A 10 3.76 -6.28 0.84
N ASN A 11 3.03 -5.70 -0.11
CA ASN A 11 3.57 -4.70 -1.03
C ASN A 11 3.50 -3.32 -0.39
N ASN A 12 4.52 -2.99 0.41
CA ASN A 12 4.58 -1.76 1.21
C ASN A 12 5.53 -0.69 0.64
N ALA A 13 6.56 -1.07 -0.10
CA ALA A 13 7.57 -0.14 -0.60
C ALA A 13 6.93 1.02 -1.37
N GLY A 14 7.43 2.24 -1.10
CA GLY A 14 6.91 3.40 -1.78
C GLY A 14 7.43 4.73 -1.24
N TYR A 15 7.27 5.76 -2.05
CA TYR A 15 7.58 7.16 -1.75
C TYR A 15 6.68 8.06 -2.59
N THR A 16 6.73 9.37 -2.38
CA THR A 16 6.03 10.36 -3.19
C THR A 16 7.02 11.24 -3.95
N TRP A 17 6.65 11.65 -5.16
CA TRP A 17 7.39 12.65 -5.94
C TRP A 17 6.38 13.56 -6.62
N ASP A 18 5.91 14.50 -5.83
CA ASP A 18 4.72 15.28 -6.10
C ASP A 18 5.00 16.45 -7.04
N ASN A 19 4.06 16.77 -7.90
CA ASN A 19 4.01 17.98 -8.67
C ASN A 19 2.58 18.22 -9.21
N VAL A 20 2.26 19.49 -9.54
CA VAL A 20 1.02 19.77 -10.26
C VAL A 20 1.12 19.23 -11.69
N VAL A 21 -0.02 18.80 -12.26
CA VAL A 21 -0.05 18.03 -13.51
C VAL A 21 0.70 18.70 -14.67
N GLN A 22 0.60 20.02 -14.80
CA GLN A 22 1.27 20.77 -15.87
C GLN A 22 2.80 20.91 -15.72
N LYS A 23 3.34 20.53 -14.54
CA LYS A 23 4.79 20.53 -14.25
C LYS A 23 5.34 19.15 -13.96
N MET A 24 4.47 18.14 -13.86
CA MET A 24 4.87 16.76 -13.61
C MET A 24 5.62 16.22 -14.82
N THR A 25 6.84 15.77 -14.61
CA THR A 25 7.65 15.16 -15.67
C THR A 25 7.29 13.70 -15.89
N ASP A 26 7.57 13.16 -17.07
CA ASP A 26 7.43 11.73 -17.36
C ASP A 26 8.26 10.89 -16.39
N GLU A 27 9.42 11.37 -15.97
CA GLU A 27 10.25 10.71 -14.98
C GLU A 27 9.54 10.59 -13.62
N GLN A 28 8.93 11.68 -13.13
CA GLN A 28 8.15 11.68 -11.88
C GLN A 28 6.97 10.73 -11.99
N TRP A 29 6.26 10.77 -13.12
CA TRP A 29 5.13 9.87 -13.37
C TRP A 29 5.56 8.41 -13.35
N ASN A 30 6.55 8.04 -14.18
CA ASN A 30 6.99 6.66 -14.35
C ASN A 30 7.56 6.09 -13.05
N ALA A 31 8.41 6.84 -12.33
CA ALA A 31 9.01 6.39 -11.08
C ALA A 31 7.95 6.03 -10.02
N ILE A 32 6.90 6.84 -9.90
CA ILE A 32 5.83 6.60 -8.93
C ILE A 32 4.91 5.45 -9.37
N ILE A 33 4.54 5.37 -10.65
CA ILE A 33 3.78 4.22 -11.16
C ILE A 33 4.57 2.92 -11.03
N ASP A 34 5.87 2.96 -11.30
CA ASP A 34 6.73 1.78 -11.20
C ASP A 34 6.77 1.22 -9.78
N VAL A 35 7.01 2.06 -8.77
CA VAL A 35 7.12 1.59 -7.38
C VAL A 35 5.76 1.17 -6.80
N HIS A 36 4.67 1.88 -7.13
CA HIS A 36 3.37 1.66 -6.48
C HIS A 36 2.46 0.66 -7.21
N LEU A 37 2.69 0.40 -8.48
CA LEU A 37 1.81 -0.47 -9.28
C LEU A 37 2.61 -1.53 -10.05
N THR A 38 3.61 -1.14 -10.83
CA THR A 38 4.36 -2.07 -11.68
C THR A 38 5.17 -3.08 -10.85
N ALA A 39 5.87 -2.64 -9.80
CA ALA A 39 6.66 -3.52 -8.94
C ALA A 39 5.78 -4.53 -8.18
N PRO A 40 4.69 -4.14 -7.50
CA PRO A 40 3.74 -5.08 -6.92
C PRO A 40 3.21 -6.10 -7.94
N PHE A 41 2.81 -5.66 -9.13
CA PHE A 41 2.38 -6.57 -10.19
C PHE A 41 3.46 -7.59 -10.56
N LYS A 42 4.70 -7.15 -10.75
CA LYS A 42 5.83 -8.04 -11.10
C LYS A 42 6.11 -9.05 -9.98
N ILE A 43 6.10 -8.62 -8.72
CA ILE A 43 6.29 -9.49 -7.54
C ILE A 43 5.19 -10.54 -7.49
N LEU A 44 3.93 -10.14 -7.59
CA LEU A 44 2.79 -11.05 -7.53
C LEU A 44 2.78 -12.02 -8.71
N ARG A 45 3.10 -11.54 -9.92
CA ARG A 45 3.27 -12.41 -11.10
C ARG A 45 4.36 -13.45 -10.90
N ALA A 46 5.51 -13.07 -10.34
CA ALA A 46 6.59 -14.00 -10.05
C ALA A 46 6.22 -15.03 -8.96
N ALA A 47 5.46 -14.61 -7.95
CA ALA A 47 4.98 -15.49 -6.88
C ALA A 47 3.89 -16.47 -7.35
N SER A 48 3.18 -16.17 -8.44
CA SER A 48 1.97 -16.90 -8.86
C SER A 48 2.22 -18.38 -9.11
N GLU A 49 3.31 -18.76 -9.77
CA GLU A 49 3.61 -20.15 -10.06
C GLU A 49 3.94 -20.94 -8.79
N PHE A 50 4.71 -20.33 -7.89
CA PHE A 50 5.03 -20.91 -6.60
C PHE A 50 3.77 -21.18 -5.77
N ILE A 51 2.87 -20.20 -5.69
CA ILE A 51 1.58 -20.31 -4.99
C ILE A 51 0.72 -21.43 -5.60
N ARG A 52 0.61 -21.46 -6.93
CA ARG A 52 -0.18 -22.48 -7.64
C ARG A 52 0.29 -23.91 -7.38
N VAL A 53 1.62 -24.11 -7.41
CA VAL A 53 2.22 -25.44 -7.16
C VAL A 53 1.99 -25.87 -5.72
N ALA A 54 2.20 -24.97 -4.74
CA ALA A 54 1.97 -25.25 -3.33
C ALA A 54 0.50 -25.58 -3.07
N SER A 55 -0.42 -24.73 -3.54
CA SER A 55 -1.86 -24.92 -3.36
C SER A 55 -2.39 -26.24 -3.97
N ARG A 56 -1.83 -26.67 -5.10
CA ARG A 56 -2.19 -27.98 -5.69
C ARG A 56 -1.81 -29.14 -4.77
N LYS A 57 -0.56 -29.14 -4.29
CA LYS A 57 -0.06 -30.20 -3.37
C LYS A 57 -0.85 -30.25 -2.07
N GLU A 58 -1.21 -29.11 -1.52
CA GLU A 58 -2.03 -28.98 -0.32
C GLU A 58 -3.45 -29.56 -0.54
N ALA A 59 -4.07 -29.22 -1.67
CA ALA A 59 -5.39 -29.74 -2.03
C ALA A 59 -5.37 -31.27 -2.24
N GLU A 60 -4.34 -31.82 -2.88
CA GLU A 60 -4.14 -33.27 -3.05
C GLU A 60 -3.94 -33.98 -1.70
N ALA A 61 -3.35 -33.27 -0.72
CA ALA A 61 -3.21 -33.76 0.66
C ALA A 61 -4.44 -33.53 1.54
N GLY A 62 -5.53 -32.95 1.00
CA GLY A 62 -6.73 -32.62 1.76
C GLY A 62 -6.53 -31.45 2.75
N GLN A 63 -5.54 -30.62 2.55
CA GLN A 63 -5.21 -29.49 3.40
C GLN A 63 -5.78 -28.19 2.81
N GLU A 64 -6.34 -27.34 3.66
CA GLU A 64 -6.75 -25.98 3.30
C GLU A 64 -5.79 -24.98 3.92
N VAL A 65 -4.92 -24.37 3.09
CA VAL A 65 -3.92 -23.39 3.52
C VAL A 65 -4.24 -22.03 2.91
N PHE A 66 -4.53 -21.06 3.75
CA PHE A 66 -4.76 -19.68 3.32
C PHE A 66 -3.46 -18.89 3.25
N ARG A 67 -3.27 -18.19 2.13
CA ARG A 67 -2.18 -17.23 1.94
C ARG A 67 -2.73 -15.82 1.87
N LYS A 68 -1.92 -14.85 2.21
CA LYS A 68 -2.33 -13.45 2.32
C LYS A 68 -1.48 -12.55 1.42
N VAL A 69 -2.15 -11.68 0.69
CA VAL A 69 -1.52 -10.56 -0.01
C VAL A 69 -2.16 -9.28 0.51
N VAL A 70 -1.34 -8.37 1.00
CA VAL A 70 -1.79 -7.04 1.42
C VAL A 70 -1.04 -5.97 0.62
N ASN A 71 -1.77 -5.22 -0.17
CA ASN A 71 -1.25 -4.12 -0.97
C ASN A 71 -1.47 -2.80 -0.22
N ILE A 72 -0.41 -2.00 -0.07
CA ILE A 72 -0.54 -0.71 0.60
C ILE A 72 -0.98 0.35 -0.40
N SER A 73 -2.17 0.88 -0.18
CA SER A 73 -2.76 2.01 -0.87
C SER A 73 -2.74 3.28 0.00
N SER A 74 -3.53 4.27 -0.36
CA SER A 74 -3.69 5.55 0.33
C SER A 74 -5.10 6.08 0.11
N ILE A 75 -5.56 6.95 0.99
CA ILE A 75 -6.76 7.77 0.73
C ILE A 75 -6.60 8.63 -0.52
N ALA A 76 -5.37 8.97 -0.94
CA ALA A 76 -5.13 9.61 -2.22
C ALA A 76 -5.51 8.71 -3.42
N GLY A 77 -5.48 7.39 -3.26
CA GLY A 77 -5.92 6.43 -4.29
C GLY A 77 -7.44 6.24 -4.34
N THR A 78 -8.15 6.62 -3.30
CA THR A 78 -9.62 6.52 -3.22
C THR A 78 -10.32 7.85 -3.53
N GLY A 79 -9.80 8.96 -2.98
CA GLY A 79 -10.39 10.30 -3.12
C GLY A 79 -9.60 11.24 -4.04
N GLY A 80 -8.36 10.88 -4.39
CA GLY A 80 -7.44 11.79 -5.10
C GLY A 80 -6.76 12.80 -4.14
N ASN A 81 -5.66 13.39 -4.61
CA ASN A 81 -5.01 14.50 -3.90
C ASN A 81 -4.37 15.45 -4.92
N ALA A 82 -4.60 16.75 -4.75
CA ALA A 82 -4.01 17.77 -5.62
C ALA A 82 -2.48 17.74 -5.56
N GLY A 83 -1.81 17.80 -6.72
CA GLY A 83 -0.36 17.70 -6.83
C GLY A 83 0.19 16.26 -6.82
N GLN A 84 -0.67 15.24 -6.69
CA GLN A 84 -0.30 13.83 -6.60
C GLN A 84 -0.96 12.98 -7.70
N ALA A 85 -1.07 13.49 -8.92
CA ALA A 85 -1.74 12.75 -10.00
C ALA A 85 -1.11 11.36 -10.23
N ASN A 86 0.23 11.26 -10.26
CA ASN A 86 0.97 10.00 -10.38
C ASN A 86 0.73 9.07 -9.18
N TYR A 87 0.86 9.58 -7.96
CA TYR A 87 0.67 8.82 -6.74
C TYR A 87 -0.78 8.34 -6.60
N SER A 88 -1.75 9.22 -6.81
CA SER A 88 -3.17 8.86 -6.78
C SER A 88 -3.51 7.78 -7.82
N ALA A 89 -2.98 7.91 -9.05
CA ALA A 89 -3.16 6.90 -10.09
C ALA A 89 -2.56 5.53 -9.71
N GLY A 90 -1.31 5.51 -9.18
CA GLY A 90 -0.66 4.28 -8.72
C GLY A 90 -1.43 3.63 -7.57
N LYS A 91 -1.87 4.43 -6.58
CA LYS A 91 -2.61 3.96 -5.41
C LYS A 91 -4.06 3.56 -5.72
N ALA A 92 -4.69 4.14 -6.73
CA ALA A 92 -5.97 3.65 -7.28
C ALA A 92 -5.77 2.35 -8.09
N GLY A 93 -4.72 2.31 -8.91
CA GLY A 93 -4.39 1.13 -9.72
C GLY A 93 -4.15 -0.12 -8.87
N ILE A 94 -3.45 0.00 -7.73
CA ILE A 94 -3.21 -1.14 -6.83
C ILE A 94 -4.51 -1.66 -6.18
N ILE A 95 -5.52 -0.80 -5.95
CA ILE A 95 -6.85 -1.22 -5.49
C ILE A 95 -7.54 -2.05 -6.59
N GLY A 96 -7.45 -1.61 -7.85
CA GLY A 96 -7.96 -2.37 -8.99
C GLY A 96 -7.29 -3.75 -9.12
N LEU A 97 -5.96 -3.79 -9.04
CA LEU A 97 -5.18 -5.03 -9.05
C LEU A 97 -5.57 -5.97 -7.90
N THR A 98 -5.76 -5.44 -6.69
CA THR A 98 -6.24 -6.19 -5.52
C THR A 98 -7.57 -6.89 -5.82
N LYS A 99 -8.54 -6.17 -6.36
CA LYS A 99 -9.88 -6.71 -6.69
C LYS A 99 -9.83 -7.77 -7.80
N ALA A 100 -8.98 -7.59 -8.81
CA ALA A 100 -8.81 -8.57 -9.87
C ALA A 100 -8.19 -9.87 -9.33
N LEU A 101 -7.07 -9.76 -8.62
CA LEU A 101 -6.36 -10.94 -8.10
C LEU A 101 -7.15 -11.67 -7.01
N SER A 102 -7.97 -11.00 -6.21
CA SER A 102 -8.85 -11.67 -5.26
C SER A 102 -9.81 -12.66 -5.92
N LYS A 103 -10.26 -12.35 -7.14
CA LYS A 103 -11.13 -13.24 -7.92
C LYS A 103 -10.34 -14.36 -8.61
N GLU A 104 -9.17 -14.03 -9.17
CA GLU A 104 -8.34 -15.02 -9.87
C GLU A 104 -7.73 -16.06 -8.90
N TRP A 105 -7.29 -15.61 -7.72
CA TRP A 105 -6.52 -16.42 -6.78
C TRP A 105 -7.34 -17.04 -5.65
N GLY A 106 -8.63 -16.72 -5.55
CA GLY A 106 -9.55 -17.31 -4.57
C GLY A 106 -9.56 -18.84 -4.62
N ARG A 107 -9.50 -19.44 -5.81
CA ARG A 107 -9.39 -20.89 -5.98
C ARG A 107 -8.12 -21.52 -5.41
N TYR A 108 -7.08 -20.72 -5.18
CA TYR A 108 -5.83 -21.12 -4.54
C TYR A 108 -5.80 -20.78 -3.05
N LYS A 109 -6.94 -20.37 -2.47
CA LYS A 109 -7.06 -19.94 -1.08
C LYS A 109 -6.15 -18.75 -0.74
N VAL A 110 -5.97 -17.82 -1.69
CA VAL A 110 -5.22 -16.58 -1.46
C VAL A 110 -6.20 -15.43 -1.24
N ASN A 111 -6.16 -14.83 -0.07
CA ASN A 111 -6.83 -13.57 0.20
C ASN A 111 -5.97 -12.42 -0.32
N VAL A 112 -6.54 -11.56 -1.15
CA VAL A 112 -5.86 -10.38 -1.67
C VAL A 112 -6.64 -9.15 -1.25
N ASN A 113 -6.05 -8.33 -0.38
CA ASN A 113 -6.67 -7.13 0.16
C ASN A 113 -5.75 -5.91 0.04
N ALA A 114 -6.29 -4.74 0.23
CA ALA A 114 -5.54 -3.49 0.32
C ALA A 114 -5.82 -2.77 1.64
N VAL A 115 -4.84 -1.99 2.11
CA VAL A 115 -5.03 -1.00 3.17
C VAL A 115 -4.76 0.38 2.59
N ALA A 116 -5.74 1.27 2.65
CA ALA A 116 -5.60 2.66 2.25
C ALA A 116 -5.29 3.51 3.49
N PHE A 117 -4.04 3.95 3.60
CA PHE A 117 -3.64 4.80 4.71
C PHE A 117 -4.11 6.24 4.50
N GLY A 118 -4.62 6.83 5.58
CA GLY A 118 -4.75 8.26 5.74
C GLY A 118 -3.43 8.89 6.17
N MET A 119 -3.51 9.88 7.04
CA MET A 119 -2.32 10.52 7.60
C MET A 119 -1.70 9.62 8.67
N ILE A 120 -0.50 9.11 8.39
CA ILE A 120 0.34 8.35 9.33
C ILE A 120 1.61 9.15 9.60
N LYS A 121 1.96 9.31 10.88
CA LYS A 121 3.17 10.02 11.33
C LYS A 121 4.40 9.17 11.02
N THR A 122 5.12 9.53 9.97
CA THR A 122 6.33 8.85 9.50
C THR A 122 7.37 9.87 9.09
N ARG A 123 8.59 9.43 8.81
CA ARG A 123 9.64 10.30 8.26
C ARG A 123 9.25 11.05 6.98
N LEU A 124 8.25 10.54 6.23
CA LEU A 124 7.73 11.21 5.04
C LEU A 124 6.76 12.35 5.36
N THR A 125 6.12 12.31 6.53
CA THR A 125 5.09 13.28 6.96
C THR A 125 5.56 14.17 8.10
N GLU A 126 6.59 13.77 8.86
CA GLU A 126 7.14 14.61 9.94
C GLU A 126 7.76 15.88 9.39
N ALA A 127 7.54 16.99 10.09
CA ALA A 127 8.21 18.26 9.77
C ALA A 127 9.73 18.08 9.94
N PRO A 128 10.54 18.46 8.94
CA PRO A 128 11.99 18.38 9.10
C PRO A 128 12.45 19.31 10.22
N ALA A 129 13.26 18.82 11.14
CA ALA A 129 13.86 19.60 12.22
C ALA A 129 14.76 20.74 11.70
N SER A 130 15.18 20.68 10.44
CA SER A 130 15.93 21.70 9.72
C SER A 130 15.33 21.87 8.33
N GLY A 131 14.46 22.79 8.11
CA GLY A 131 13.85 23.34 6.88
C GLY A 131 13.85 22.59 5.53
N ASP A 132 14.75 21.65 5.28
CA ASP A 132 14.94 20.95 4.00
C ASP A 132 15.33 19.48 4.22
N ALA A 133 14.39 18.62 4.70
CA ALA A 133 14.63 17.19 4.69
C ALA A 133 14.44 16.62 3.28
N SER A 134 15.42 15.83 2.85
CA SER A 134 15.34 15.07 1.61
C SER A 134 15.74 13.62 1.84
N ILE A 135 15.12 12.72 1.10
CA ILE A 135 15.56 11.32 1.00
C ILE A 135 16.27 11.12 -0.34
N ASP A 136 17.28 10.25 -0.33
CA ASP A 136 17.89 9.79 -1.57
C ASP A 136 17.20 8.52 -2.03
N VAL A 137 16.66 8.53 -3.23
CA VAL A 137 16.06 7.36 -3.88
C VAL A 137 16.75 7.16 -5.22
N GLU A 138 17.63 6.18 -5.32
CA GLU A 138 18.39 5.87 -6.54
C GLU A 138 19.18 7.07 -7.07
N GLY A 139 19.83 7.85 -6.18
CA GLY A 139 20.59 9.04 -6.53
C GLY A 139 19.75 10.31 -6.74
N ARG A 140 18.44 10.24 -6.53
CA ARG A 140 17.52 11.39 -6.63
C ARG A 140 17.22 11.94 -5.25
N LYS A 141 17.50 13.22 -5.04
CA LYS A 141 17.10 13.93 -3.81
C LYS A 141 15.64 14.36 -3.89
N ILE A 142 14.81 13.69 -3.16
CA ILE A 142 13.35 13.96 -3.08
C ILE A 142 13.08 14.70 -1.77
N LYS A 143 12.49 15.89 -1.84
CA LYS A 143 12.05 16.62 -0.65
C LYS A 143 10.95 15.84 0.05
N VAL A 144 11.07 15.70 1.37
CA VAL A 144 10.09 15.03 2.24
C VAL A 144 9.73 15.93 3.41
N GLY A 145 8.63 15.62 4.07
CA GLY A 145 8.11 16.37 5.19
C GLY A 145 7.01 17.34 4.78
N VAL A 146 6.13 17.63 5.72
CA VAL A 146 4.98 18.53 5.55
C VAL A 146 5.16 19.70 6.48
N ASN A 147 4.78 20.90 6.03
CA ASN A 147 4.79 22.12 6.86
C ASN A 147 3.97 21.86 8.16
N PRO A 148 4.49 22.23 9.35
CA PRO A 148 3.80 22.02 10.63
C PRO A 148 2.38 22.58 10.68
N GLU A 149 2.15 23.76 10.12
CA GLU A 149 0.83 24.38 10.07
C GLU A 149 -0.16 23.56 9.21
N LEU A 150 0.33 23.03 8.08
CA LEU A 150 -0.46 22.16 7.21
C LEU A 150 -0.76 20.82 7.89
N LEU A 151 0.20 20.25 8.63
CA LEU A 151 0.00 19.05 9.44
C LEU A 151 -1.11 19.26 10.47
N GLU A 152 -1.07 20.37 11.21
CA GLU A 152 -2.09 20.70 12.20
C GLU A 152 -3.47 20.89 11.56
N MET A 153 -3.53 21.54 10.40
CA MET A 153 -4.78 21.68 9.64
C MET A 153 -5.32 20.31 9.20
N MET A 154 -4.45 19.43 8.72
CA MET A 154 -4.84 18.07 8.33
C MET A 154 -5.34 17.26 9.53
N GLU A 155 -4.67 17.32 10.68
CA GLU A 155 -5.10 16.63 11.90
C GLU A 155 -6.48 17.08 12.38
N ARG A 156 -6.83 18.35 12.23
CA ARG A 156 -8.17 18.89 12.56
C ARG A 156 -9.28 18.32 11.67
N THR A 157 -8.96 17.83 10.48
CA THR A 157 -9.95 17.20 9.59
C THR A 157 -10.17 15.72 9.90
N ILE A 158 -9.30 15.10 10.70
CA ILE A 158 -9.40 13.70 11.09
C ILE A 158 -10.35 13.59 12.30
N PRO A 159 -11.44 12.82 12.23
CA PRO A 159 -12.39 12.70 13.36
C PRO A 159 -11.76 12.24 14.68
N LEU A 160 -10.72 11.38 14.64
CA LEU A 160 -9.95 10.99 15.84
C LEU A 160 -9.00 12.10 16.33
N GLY A 161 -8.92 13.26 15.67
CA GLY A 161 -8.18 14.44 16.09
C GLY A 161 -6.66 14.34 16.00
N ARG A 162 -6.11 13.32 15.36
CA ARG A 162 -4.66 13.13 15.20
C ARG A 162 -4.32 12.23 14.01
N GLY A 163 -3.10 12.31 13.53
CA GLY A 163 -2.53 11.30 12.65
C GLY A 163 -2.33 9.94 13.36
N GLY A 164 -2.39 8.85 12.61
CA GLY A 164 -2.08 7.51 13.11
C GLY A 164 -0.58 7.31 13.32
N THR A 165 -0.20 6.34 14.15
CA THR A 165 1.19 5.93 14.32
C THR A 165 1.57 4.82 13.31
N PRO A 166 2.87 4.59 13.06
CA PRO A 166 3.32 3.45 12.26
C PRO A 166 2.84 2.10 12.80
N GLU A 167 2.75 1.95 14.12
CA GLU A 167 2.27 0.74 14.79
C GLU A 167 0.77 0.51 14.53
N GLU A 168 -0.04 1.58 14.57
CA GLU A 168 -1.47 1.52 14.25
C GLU A 168 -1.69 1.17 12.77
N ALA A 169 -0.86 1.75 11.88
CA ALA A 169 -0.87 1.39 10.46
C ALA A 169 -0.49 -0.09 10.25
N ALA A 170 0.58 -0.57 10.89
CA ALA A 170 0.98 -1.98 10.84
C ALA A 170 -0.09 -2.90 11.42
N GLY A 171 -0.75 -2.49 12.51
CA GLY A 171 -1.89 -3.21 13.09
C GLY A 171 -3.03 -3.44 12.09
N SER A 172 -3.36 -2.43 11.29
CA SER A 172 -4.39 -2.56 10.24
C SER A 172 -4.01 -3.55 9.14
N VAL A 173 -2.73 -3.66 8.79
CA VAL A 173 -2.21 -4.66 7.85
C VAL A 173 -2.24 -6.05 8.49
N TYR A 174 -1.84 -6.16 9.75
CA TYR A 174 -1.83 -7.41 10.51
C TYR A 174 -3.22 -8.05 10.58
N LEU A 175 -4.28 -7.26 10.77
CA LEU A 175 -5.68 -7.74 10.77
C LEU A 175 -6.05 -8.52 9.49
N LEU A 176 -5.43 -8.20 8.36
CA LEU A 176 -5.65 -8.87 7.08
C LEU A 176 -4.73 -10.07 6.85
N CYS A 177 -3.79 -10.32 7.77
CA CYS A 177 -2.84 -11.44 7.70
C CYS A 177 -3.20 -12.61 8.62
N ILE A 178 -4.06 -12.41 9.62
CA ILE A 178 -4.43 -13.43 10.61
C ILE A 178 -5.51 -14.40 10.08
N PRO A 179 -5.65 -15.61 10.67
CA PRO A 179 -6.64 -16.59 10.24
C PRO A 179 -8.09 -16.10 10.29
N GLU A 180 -8.42 -15.22 11.22
CA GLU A 180 -9.78 -14.66 11.39
C GLU A 180 -10.22 -13.84 10.16
N SER A 181 -9.28 -13.43 9.32
CA SER A 181 -9.55 -12.75 8.04
C SER A 181 -9.66 -13.69 6.84
N ASN A 182 -9.72 -15.02 7.02
CA ASN A 182 -9.73 -15.97 5.92
C ASN A 182 -10.92 -15.82 4.96
N TYR A 183 -12.02 -15.21 5.40
CA TYR A 183 -13.17 -14.92 4.53
C TYR A 183 -13.20 -13.47 4.01
N VAL A 184 -12.13 -12.69 4.23
CA VAL A 184 -11.99 -11.31 3.75
C VAL A 184 -11.05 -11.30 2.54
N SER A 185 -11.58 -11.00 1.35
CA SER A 185 -10.79 -10.89 0.12
C SER A 185 -11.37 -9.85 -0.82
N GLY A 186 -10.52 -9.15 -1.57
CA GLY A 186 -10.90 -8.09 -2.50
C GLY A 186 -11.28 -6.77 -1.85
N GLN A 187 -11.02 -6.61 -0.55
CA GLN A 187 -11.42 -5.44 0.22
C GLN A 187 -10.32 -4.38 0.27
N THR A 188 -10.74 -3.14 0.47
CA THR A 188 -9.86 -2.03 0.80
C THR A 188 -10.24 -1.50 2.18
N LEU A 189 -9.39 -1.76 3.16
CA LEU A 189 -9.54 -1.24 4.52
C LEU A 189 -8.96 0.18 4.59
N ILE A 190 -9.76 1.15 5.01
CA ILE A 190 -9.28 2.51 5.24
C ILE A 190 -8.77 2.61 6.68
N CYS A 191 -7.48 2.92 6.83
CA CYS A 191 -6.83 3.22 8.09
C CYS A 191 -6.53 4.73 8.15
N GLY A 192 -7.54 5.54 8.47
CA GLY A 192 -7.49 6.99 8.34
C GLY A 192 -8.15 7.78 9.48
N GLY A 193 -8.40 7.15 10.62
CA GLY A 193 -8.96 7.86 11.79
C GLY A 193 -10.37 8.42 11.61
N GLY A 194 -11.15 7.84 10.67
CA GLY A 194 -12.52 8.27 10.37
C GLY A 194 -12.62 9.35 9.27
N ILE A 195 -11.51 9.64 8.57
CA ILE A 195 -11.52 10.60 7.47
C ILE A 195 -12.48 10.13 6.36
N SER A 196 -13.36 11.00 5.93
CA SER A 196 -14.28 10.75 4.81
C SER A 196 -13.58 11.00 3.49
N ILE A 197 -13.86 10.17 2.49
CA ILE A 197 -13.34 10.24 1.11
C ILE A 197 -14.49 10.15 0.13
#